data_71863de7f09e2f397319e871eb9e1f4f
#
_entry.id   71863de7f09e2f397319e871eb9e1f4f
#
_cell.length_a   1.000
_cell.length_b   1.000
_cell.length_c   1.000
_cell.angle_alpha   90.00
_cell.angle_beta   90.00
_cell.angle_gamma   90.00
#
_symmetry.space_group_name_H-M   'P 1'
#
loop_
_entity.id
_entity.type
_entity.pdbx_description
1 polymer ?
#
loop_
_entity_poly.entity_id
_entity_poly.type
_entity_poly.pdbx_seq_one_letter_code
_entity_poly.pdbx_strand_id
1 'polypeptide(L)'
;MAEHIQKEGSSLENFLLDIGKYNSMVDRIEPIKFTGKVTAIKGLTVESSGPPAAVGEVCKIITSTGKEIQGEVIGMEENKTILMTYDEMEGIQIGDSVVATGEELSVYVGDYLLGRVLDGTGRSYDGRGMIGSSKVAPIFNLPSDAMKRRPIREPLPTGVRAIDGLLSIGKGQRIGIFAGSGVGKSTLLGMIARNADVDINVIAFIGERSRELQEFITYELGEEGLKKSILVFASSNKNALCRVRGAYVATSIAEYFRDQGKDVLLMMDSVTRFAMAQREIGISLGEPPATKGYTASVFNSLPKLLERAGTGERGSITGIYTVLVEGDNMNEPIGDAVRGILDGHIVLDRKLAQRRHYPAIDVLQSVSRLMSKIVERSHREKADMFLKLMAAYKENEDFISLGAYAKGSNPMVDAAIMLHDSMLGFLQQDVEDGMTWEECLESLDSVVSPLIDSNTNENLEESDILEESFF
;
A
#
# COMPACT_ATOMS: atom_id res chain seq x y z
N MET A 1 38.62 -47.11 -43.47
CA MET A 1 39.20 -47.24 -42.10
C MET A 1 39.40 -45.88 -41.40
N ALA A 2 39.24 -44.77 -42.13
CA ALA A 2 39.37 -43.40 -41.56
C ALA A 2 38.03 -42.75 -41.11
N GLU A 3 36.89 -43.30 -41.53
CA GLU A 3 35.59 -42.72 -41.15
C GLU A 3 34.98 -43.27 -39.84
N HIS A 4 35.59 -44.31 -39.26
CA HIS A 4 35.13 -44.89 -38.00
C HIS A 4 35.75 -44.24 -36.75
N ILE A 5 36.84 -43.46 -36.91
CA ILE A 5 37.52 -42.83 -35.78
C ILE A 5 36.95 -41.46 -35.42
N GLN A 6 36.20 -40.80 -36.33
CA GLN A 6 35.57 -39.51 -36.06
C GLN A 6 34.23 -39.57 -35.31
N LYS A 7 33.60 -40.74 -35.18
CA LYS A 7 32.36 -40.93 -34.45
C LYS A 7 32.52 -41.28 -32.95
N GLU A 8 33.71 -41.70 -32.53
CA GLU A 8 33.96 -42.00 -31.13
C GLU A 8 34.44 -40.77 -30.30
N GLY A 9 34.98 -39.72 -30.97
CA GLY A 9 35.39 -38.50 -30.31
C GLY A 9 34.23 -37.64 -29.78
N SER A 10 33.05 -37.68 -30.41
CA SER A 10 31.89 -36.87 -30.00
C SER A 10 31.11 -37.45 -28.81
N SER A 11 31.32 -38.68 -28.43
CA SER A 11 30.68 -39.31 -27.27
C SER A 11 31.46 -39.17 -25.97
N LEU A 12 32.76 -38.89 -26.05
CA LEU A 12 33.63 -38.67 -24.88
C LEU A 12 33.56 -37.20 -24.38
N GLU A 13 33.34 -36.21 -25.26
CA GLU A 13 33.17 -34.82 -24.86
C GLU A 13 31.88 -34.58 -24.04
N ASN A 14 30.83 -35.38 -24.24
CA ASN A 14 29.61 -35.28 -23.43
C ASN A 14 29.72 -35.99 -22.06
N PHE A 15 30.81 -36.64 -21.75
CA PHE A 15 31.06 -37.33 -20.47
C PHE A 15 32.09 -36.59 -19.58
N LEU A 16 32.66 -35.49 -20.06
CA LEU A 16 33.45 -34.62 -19.20
C LEU A 16 32.51 -33.93 -18.22
N LEU A 17 32.48 -34.45 -17.00
CA LEU A 17 31.85 -33.77 -15.86
C LEU A 17 32.29 -32.33 -15.88
N ASP A 18 31.33 -31.41 -15.99
CA ASP A 18 31.62 -29.97 -15.88
C ASP A 18 32.10 -29.65 -14.45
N ILE A 19 33.40 -29.90 -14.24
CA ILE A 19 34.07 -29.69 -12.96
C ILE A 19 33.89 -28.20 -12.50
N GLY A 20 33.79 -27.27 -13.43
CA GLY A 20 33.51 -25.88 -13.13
C GLY A 20 32.17 -25.69 -12.45
N LYS A 21 31.14 -26.41 -12.89
CA LYS A 21 29.82 -26.43 -12.26
C LYS A 21 29.85 -27.00 -10.84
N TYR A 22 30.59 -28.10 -10.65
CA TYR A 22 30.74 -28.69 -9.31
C TYR A 22 31.59 -27.84 -8.38
N ASN A 23 32.68 -27.26 -8.87
CA ASN A 23 33.47 -26.31 -8.09
C ASN A 23 32.61 -25.09 -7.67
N SER A 24 31.83 -24.52 -8.58
CA SER A 24 30.93 -23.41 -8.23
C SER A 24 29.80 -23.81 -7.27
N MET A 25 29.41 -25.08 -7.23
CA MET A 25 28.50 -25.63 -6.22
C MET A 25 29.20 -25.80 -4.87
N VAL A 26 30.44 -26.32 -4.87
CA VAL A 26 31.23 -26.50 -3.64
C VAL A 26 31.58 -25.16 -3.00
N ASP A 27 31.93 -24.15 -3.81
CA ASP A 27 32.20 -22.78 -3.33
C ASP A 27 30.96 -22.08 -2.69
N ARG A 28 29.76 -22.58 -2.99
CA ARG A 28 28.49 -22.10 -2.40
C ARG A 28 28.04 -22.90 -1.17
N ILE A 29 28.73 -24.01 -0.86
CA ILE A 29 28.40 -24.81 0.31
C ILE A 29 29.14 -24.25 1.50
N GLU A 30 28.43 -23.66 2.46
CA GLU A 30 28.99 -23.38 3.77
C GLU A 30 29.16 -24.72 4.53
N PRO A 31 30.42 -25.20 4.70
CA PRO A 31 30.65 -26.52 5.30
C PRO A 31 30.37 -26.56 6.80
N ILE A 32 30.29 -25.40 7.43
CA ILE A 32 30.06 -25.25 8.88
C ILE A 32 28.66 -24.65 9.08
N LYS A 33 27.74 -25.44 9.60
CA LYS A 33 26.42 -24.96 10.03
C LYS A 33 26.46 -24.73 11.52
N PHE A 34 26.21 -23.51 11.94
CA PHE A 34 25.99 -23.20 13.35
C PHE A 34 24.62 -23.72 13.77
N THR A 35 24.57 -24.50 14.83
CA THR A 35 23.33 -25.09 15.35
C THR A 35 23.17 -24.76 16.82
N GLY A 36 21.92 -24.57 17.21
CA GLY A 36 21.49 -24.45 18.59
C GLY A 36 20.43 -25.49 18.94
N LYS A 37 19.91 -25.41 20.14
CA LYS A 37 18.84 -26.29 20.63
C LYS A 37 17.74 -25.43 21.21
N VAL A 38 16.47 -25.75 20.92
CA VAL A 38 15.31 -25.14 21.57
C VAL A 38 15.39 -25.40 23.07
N THR A 39 15.39 -24.33 23.85
CA THR A 39 15.47 -24.39 25.32
C THR A 39 14.14 -24.08 26.01
N ALA A 40 13.31 -23.23 25.39
CA ALA A 40 11.98 -22.89 25.90
C ALA A 40 11.06 -22.40 24.75
N ILE A 41 9.76 -22.49 24.97
CA ILE A 41 8.73 -21.87 24.13
C ILE A 41 7.90 -20.98 25.02
N LYS A 42 7.78 -19.69 24.71
CA LYS A 42 7.06 -18.69 25.49
C LYS A 42 6.12 -17.88 24.60
N GLY A 43 4.83 -18.14 24.71
CA GLY A 43 3.83 -17.45 23.88
C GLY A 43 4.11 -17.61 22.40
N LEU A 44 4.52 -16.54 21.72
CA LEU A 44 4.83 -16.52 20.27
C LEU A 44 6.32 -16.71 19.97
N THR A 45 7.17 -16.92 20.98
CA THR A 45 8.62 -16.98 20.82
C THR A 45 9.20 -18.35 21.16
N VAL A 46 10.26 -18.70 20.45
CA VAL A 46 11.09 -19.88 20.71
C VAL A 46 12.46 -19.41 21.16
N GLU A 47 12.86 -19.81 22.37
CA GLU A 47 14.21 -19.56 22.89
C GLU A 47 15.14 -20.72 22.50
N SER A 48 16.33 -20.40 22.07
CA SER A 48 17.36 -21.38 21.69
C SER A 48 18.71 -21.04 22.31
N SER A 49 19.52 -22.06 22.60
CA SER A 49 20.91 -21.91 23.08
C SER A 49 21.91 -21.54 21.97
N GLY A 50 21.51 -20.93 20.96
CA GLY A 50 22.18 -20.61 19.70
C GLY A 50 21.28 -20.99 18.53
N PRO A 51 21.75 -20.95 17.28
CA PRO A 51 23.11 -20.61 16.84
C PRO A 51 23.46 -19.13 17.07
N PRO A 52 24.73 -18.75 17.01
CA PRO A 52 25.13 -17.35 16.88
C PRO A 52 24.62 -16.84 15.53
N ALA A 53 23.55 -16.02 15.55
CA ALA A 53 22.88 -15.51 14.39
C ALA A 53 22.49 -14.04 14.63
N ALA A 54 22.49 -13.23 13.59
CA ALA A 54 22.12 -11.82 13.69
C ALA A 54 20.59 -11.63 13.88
N VAL A 55 20.20 -10.51 14.48
CA VAL A 55 18.76 -10.13 14.50
C VAL A 55 18.31 -9.87 13.07
N GLY A 56 17.19 -10.49 12.67
CA GLY A 56 16.68 -10.49 11.29
C GLY A 56 17.07 -11.73 10.47
N GLU A 57 18.04 -12.51 10.95
CA GLU A 57 18.47 -13.71 10.24
C GLU A 57 17.42 -14.83 10.31
N VAL A 58 17.20 -15.50 9.18
CA VAL A 58 16.30 -16.64 9.09
C VAL A 58 16.99 -17.88 9.66
N CYS A 59 16.30 -18.58 10.55
CA CYS A 59 16.72 -19.88 11.10
C CYS A 59 15.69 -20.95 10.76
N LYS A 60 16.18 -22.21 10.65
CA LYS A 60 15.35 -23.39 10.49
C LYS A 60 15.29 -24.16 11.80
N ILE A 61 14.09 -24.38 12.31
CA ILE A 61 13.83 -25.26 13.44
C ILE A 61 13.49 -26.65 12.86
N ILE A 62 14.30 -27.63 13.17
CA ILE A 62 14.13 -29.01 12.70
C ILE A 62 13.54 -29.81 13.84
N THR A 63 12.26 -30.18 13.71
CA THR A 63 11.54 -30.95 14.71
C THR A 63 12.04 -32.39 14.79
N SER A 64 11.74 -33.11 15.86
CA SER A 64 12.04 -34.52 16.05
C SER A 64 11.44 -35.43 14.97
N THR A 65 10.37 -34.96 14.27
CA THR A 65 9.74 -35.67 13.14
C THR A 65 10.39 -35.34 11.78
N GLY A 66 11.41 -34.48 11.74
CA GLY A 66 12.07 -34.03 10.53
C GLY A 66 11.35 -32.90 9.80
N LYS A 67 10.26 -32.32 10.36
CA LYS A 67 9.59 -31.15 9.79
C LYS A 67 10.49 -29.92 9.98
N GLU A 68 10.73 -29.15 8.90
CA GLU A 68 11.41 -27.87 8.97
C GLU A 68 10.40 -26.74 9.16
N ILE A 69 10.59 -25.92 10.20
CA ILE A 69 9.80 -24.71 10.45
C ILE A 69 10.74 -23.52 10.37
N GLN A 70 10.43 -22.56 9.53
CA GLN A 70 11.23 -21.34 9.40
C GLN A 70 10.80 -20.31 10.44
N GLY A 71 11.79 -19.66 11.02
CA GLY A 71 11.64 -18.54 11.93
C GLY A 71 12.74 -17.52 11.71
N GLU A 72 12.60 -16.39 12.35
CA GLU A 72 13.53 -15.27 12.30
C GLU A 72 14.00 -14.92 13.70
N VAL A 73 15.25 -14.54 13.82
CA VAL A 73 15.82 -14.02 15.06
C VAL A 73 15.26 -12.62 15.31
N ILE A 74 14.44 -12.48 16.34
CA ILE A 74 13.81 -11.18 16.70
C ILE A 74 14.51 -10.50 17.89
N GLY A 75 15.37 -11.22 18.60
CA GLY A 75 16.13 -10.70 19.74
C GLY A 75 17.17 -11.68 20.25
N MET A 76 18.03 -11.20 21.12
CA MET A 76 19.05 -12.01 21.81
C MET A 76 19.17 -11.55 23.26
N GLU A 77 19.32 -12.50 24.18
CA GLU A 77 19.57 -12.27 25.60
C GLU A 77 20.75 -13.16 26.06
N GLU A 78 21.84 -12.54 26.55
CA GLU A 78 23.06 -13.25 27.00
C GLU A 78 23.48 -14.37 26.03
N ASN A 79 23.16 -15.63 26.38
CA ASN A 79 23.49 -16.82 25.58
C ASN A 79 22.27 -17.44 24.89
N LYS A 80 21.18 -16.67 24.71
CA LYS A 80 19.93 -17.14 24.10
C LYS A 80 19.61 -16.36 22.86
N THR A 81 19.22 -17.09 21.83
CA THR A 81 18.62 -16.53 20.60
C THR A 81 17.11 -16.65 20.73
N ILE A 82 16.39 -15.53 20.57
CA ILE A 82 14.93 -15.47 20.59
C ILE A 82 14.43 -15.44 19.15
N LEU A 83 13.65 -16.45 18.80
CA LEU A 83 13.10 -16.66 17.47
C LEU A 83 11.58 -16.48 17.47
N MET A 84 11.03 -16.04 16.37
CA MET A 84 9.61 -16.11 16.08
C MET A 84 9.41 -16.81 14.73
N THR A 85 8.45 -17.72 14.64
CA THR A 85 8.20 -18.47 13.41
C THR A 85 7.28 -17.72 12.45
N TYR A 86 7.43 -17.96 11.15
CA TYR A 86 6.51 -17.44 10.13
C TYR A 86 5.21 -18.25 10.09
N ASP A 87 5.31 -19.56 10.32
CA ASP A 87 4.19 -20.49 10.37
C ASP A 87 3.88 -20.92 11.82
N GLU A 88 2.88 -21.77 12.01
CA GLU A 88 2.49 -22.28 13.33
C GLU A 88 3.62 -23.10 13.95
N MET A 89 3.73 -22.99 15.28
CA MET A 89 4.78 -23.68 16.07
C MET A 89 4.46 -25.13 16.40
N GLU A 90 3.40 -25.70 15.81
CA GLU A 90 3.00 -27.09 16.08
C GLU A 90 4.11 -28.08 15.81
N GLY A 91 4.40 -28.90 16.79
CA GLY A 91 5.41 -29.96 16.72
C GLY A 91 6.81 -29.52 17.18
N ILE A 92 7.04 -28.27 17.51
CA ILE A 92 8.30 -27.83 18.10
C ILE A 92 8.39 -28.32 19.55
N GLN A 93 9.53 -28.91 19.90
CA GLN A 93 9.80 -29.44 21.25
C GLN A 93 11.14 -28.90 21.78
N ILE A 94 11.27 -28.91 23.10
CA ILE A 94 12.55 -28.62 23.75
C ILE A 94 13.56 -29.67 23.28
N GLY A 95 14.75 -29.23 22.88
CA GLY A 95 15.81 -30.07 22.33
C GLY A 95 15.83 -30.16 20.80
N ASP A 96 14.81 -29.67 20.09
CA ASP A 96 14.82 -29.57 18.64
C ASP A 96 16.00 -28.73 18.14
N SER A 97 16.50 -29.05 16.96
CA SER A 97 17.67 -28.35 16.40
C SER A 97 17.27 -27.04 15.74
N VAL A 98 18.02 -25.98 16.05
CA VAL A 98 17.90 -24.69 15.36
C VAL A 98 19.15 -24.47 14.51
N VAL A 99 18.97 -24.23 13.22
CA VAL A 99 20.06 -24.05 12.24
C VAL A 99 19.99 -22.65 11.67
N ALA A 100 21.07 -21.89 11.77
CA ALA A 100 21.22 -20.60 11.12
C ALA A 100 21.35 -20.79 9.60
N THR A 101 20.78 -19.86 8.81
CA THR A 101 20.92 -19.87 7.35
C THR A 101 22.00 -18.91 6.86
N GLY A 102 22.44 -17.96 7.68
CA GLY A 102 23.35 -16.88 7.28
C GLY A 102 22.65 -15.81 6.43
N GLU A 103 21.36 -15.91 6.20
CA GLU A 103 20.61 -15.04 5.29
C GLU A 103 19.43 -14.37 5.99
N GLU A 104 19.14 -13.15 5.59
CA GLU A 104 17.88 -12.47 5.92
C GLU A 104 16.77 -12.91 4.96
N LEU A 105 15.52 -12.67 5.36
CA LEU A 105 14.38 -12.95 4.49
C LEU A 105 14.48 -12.11 3.21
N SER A 106 14.41 -12.80 2.08
CA SER A 106 14.44 -12.22 0.74
C SER A 106 13.27 -12.75 -0.09
N VAL A 107 12.87 -12.01 -1.12
CA VAL A 107 11.78 -12.38 -2.02
C VAL A 107 12.28 -12.52 -3.45
N TYR A 108 11.78 -13.53 -4.15
CA TYR A 108 12.01 -13.66 -5.60
C TYR A 108 11.26 -12.56 -6.34
N VAL A 109 11.94 -11.92 -7.32
CA VAL A 109 11.39 -10.77 -8.07
C VAL A 109 11.54 -10.94 -9.58
N GLY A 110 10.55 -10.49 -10.34
CA GLY A 110 10.52 -10.55 -11.80
C GLY A 110 9.10 -10.49 -12.36
N ASP A 111 8.98 -10.33 -13.69
CA ASP A 111 7.70 -10.18 -14.40
C ASP A 111 6.78 -11.41 -14.26
N TYR A 112 7.34 -12.59 -13.99
CA TYR A 112 6.58 -13.81 -13.72
C TYR A 112 5.73 -13.74 -12.42
N LEU A 113 5.88 -12.68 -11.62
CA LEU A 113 5.02 -12.42 -10.47
C LEU A 113 3.68 -11.79 -10.88
N LEU A 114 3.56 -11.25 -12.08
CA LEU A 114 2.31 -10.67 -12.56
C LEU A 114 1.19 -11.73 -12.58
N GLY A 115 0.05 -11.36 -12.04
CA GLY A 115 -1.09 -12.26 -11.90
C GLY A 115 -0.98 -13.28 -10.77
N ARG A 116 0.07 -13.23 -9.93
CA ARG A 116 0.31 -14.18 -8.84
C ARG A 116 -0.18 -13.63 -7.49
N VAL A 117 -0.53 -14.60 -6.63
CA VAL A 117 -0.79 -14.36 -5.21
C VAL A 117 0.29 -15.04 -4.39
N LEU A 118 0.95 -14.26 -3.55
CA LEU A 118 2.04 -14.67 -2.65
C LEU A 118 1.56 -14.66 -1.20
N ASP A 119 2.19 -15.45 -0.35
CA ASP A 119 2.03 -15.33 1.10
C ASP A 119 2.88 -14.19 1.69
N GLY A 120 2.77 -13.95 3.00
CA GLY A 120 3.53 -12.89 3.69
C GLY A 120 5.04 -13.11 3.73
N THR A 121 5.54 -14.26 3.28
CA THR A 121 6.98 -14.56 3.14
C THR A 121 7.45 -14.56 1.68
N GLY A 122 6.55 -14.25 0.73
CA GLY A 122 6.86 -14.21 -0.70
C GLY A 122 6.76 -15.56 -1.41
N ARG A 123 6.21 -16.59 -0.76
CA ARG A 123 5.98 -17.92 -1.38
C ARG A 123 4.66 -17.91 -2.15
N SER A 124 4.53 -18.82 -3.12
CA SER A 124 3.27 -19.02 -3.85
C SER A 124 2.12 -19.37 -2.91
N TYR A 125 1.04 -18.60 -2.95
CA TYR A 125 -0.21 -18.85 -2.23
C TYR A 125 -1.32 -19.38 -3.15
N ASP A 126 -1.23 -19.09 -4.44
CA ASP A 126 -2.24 -19.38 -5.47
C ASP A 126 -2.22 -20.84 -5.99
N GLY A 127 -1.35 -21.68 -5.48
CA GLY A 127 -1.21 -23.09 -5.91
C GLY A 127 -0.63 -23.29 -7.31
N ARG A 128 -0.18 -22.22 -7.99
CA ARG A 128 0.38 -22.30 -9.36
C ARG A 128 1.86 -22.72 -9.40
N GLY A 129 2.32 -23.47 -8.38
CA GLY A 129 3.68 -23.97 -8.28
C GLY A 129 4.68 -22.95 -7.72
N MET A 130 5.93 -23.44 -7.56
CA MET A 130 7.00 -22.62 -6.98
C MET A 130 7.34 -21.42 -7.86
N ILE A 131 7.66 -20.32 -7.20
CA ILE A 131 8.19 -19.13 -7.86
C ILE A 131 9.67 -19.36 -8.09
N GLY A 132 10.06 -19.62 -9.35
CA GLY A 132 11.44 -19.82 -9.74
C GLY A 132 12.01 -18.58 -10.41
N SER A 133 13.03 -17.98 -9.83
CA SER A 133 13.81 -16.91 -10.44
C SER A 133 15.24 -16.96 -9.96
N SER A 134 16.14 -16.43 -10.79
CA SER A 134 17.53 -16.19 -10.39
C SER A 134 17.70 -14.86 -9.64
N LYS A 135 16.66 -14.00 -9.60
CA LYS A 135 16.73 -12.68 -8.96
C LYS A 135 15.98 -12.70 -7.64
N VAL A 136 16.66 -12.28 -6.59
CA VAL A 136 16.10 -12.09 -5.24
C VAL A 136 16.33 -10.66 -4.79
N ALA A 137 15.40 -10.12 -4.04
CA ALA A 137 15.51 -8.81 -3.39
C ALA A 137 15.40 -8.99 -1.87
N PRO A 138 16.28 -8.36 -1.07
CA PRO A 138 16.13 -8.33 0.37
C PRO A 138 14.83 -7.58 0.72
N ILE A 139 14.15 -8.02 1.79
CA ILE A 139 12.93 -7.32 2.20
C ILE A 139 13.23 -6.08 3.04
N PHE A 140 14.40 -6.02 3.66
CA PHE A 140 14.85 -4.89 4.45
C PHE A 140 15.79 -4.00 3.62
N ASN A 141 15.21 -3.00 2.97
CA ASN A 141 15.94 -1.96 2.28
C ASN A 141 15.80 -0.63 3.02
N LEU A 142 16.85 0.16 2.96
CA LEU A 142 16.73 1.57 3.35
C LEU A 142 15.92 2.33 2.30
N PRO A 143 15.16 3.36 2.70
CA PRO A 143 14.54 4.28 1.75
C PRO A 143 15.60 4.83 0.79
N SER A 144 15.21 5.03 -0.48
CA SER A 144 16.11 5.64 -1.47
C SER A 144 16.61 7.00 -0.97
N ASP A 145 17.87 7.32 -1.27
CA ASP A 145 18.48 8.59 -0.92
C ASP A 145 17.59 9.77 -1.35
N ALA A 146 17.28 10.65 -0.41
CA ALA A 146 16.41 11.80 -0.66
C ALA A 146 16.91 12.71 -1.78
N MET A 147 18.24 12.82 -1.95
CA MET A 147 18.85 13.64 -3.00
C MET A 147 18.74 13.03 -4.40
N LYS A 148 18.46 11.73 -4.49
CA LYS A 148 18.25 11.00 -5.75
C LYS A 148 16.78 10.91 -6.15
N ARG A 149 15.86 11.27 -5.27
CA ARG A 149 14.42 11.28 -5.55
C ARG A 149 14.06 12.43 -6.46
N ARG A 150 13.33 12.13 -7.54
CA ARG A 150 12.76 13.18 -8.39
C ARG A 150 11.61 13.90 -7.67
N PRO A 151 11.44 15.22 -7.85
CA PRO A 151 10.24 15.91 -7.37
C PRO A 151 8.98 15.33 -8.04
N ILE A 152 7.89 15.21 -7.26
CA ILE A 152 6.58 14.81 -7.79
C ILE A 152 6.00 15.99 -8.56
N ARG A 153 5.70 15.81 -9.85
CA ARG A 153 5.20 16.86 -10.76
C ARG A 153 4.04 16.42 -11.63
N GLU A 154 3.84 15.12 -11.78
CA GLU A 154 2.85 14.55 -12.68
C GLU A 154 1.67 14.03 -11.87
N PRO A 155 0.41 14.37 -12.24
CA PRO A 155 -0.75 13.76 -11.62
C PRO A 155 -0.82 12.27 -11.98
N LEU A 156 -1.40 11.49 -11.08
CA LEU A 156 -1.77 10.10 -11.32
C LEU A 156 -3.29 10.03 -11.50
N PRO A 157 -3.79 9.86 -12.72
CA PRO A 157 -5.20 9.56 -12.93
C PRO A 157 -5.58 8.28 -12.21
N THR A 158 -6.57 8.35 -11.33
CA THR A 158 -7.07 7.21 -10.55
C THR A 158 -8.35 6.62 -11.12
N GLY A 159 -9.02 7.37 -12.01
CA GLY A 159 -10.33 7.06 -12.56
C GLY A 159 -11.48 7.30 -11.58
N VAL A 160 -11.22 7.94 -10.43
CA VAL A 160 -12.22 8.32 -9.42
C VAL A 160 -12.39 9.83 -9.40
N ARG A 161 -13.56 10.32 -9.85
CA ARG A 161 -13.85 11.77 -10.03
C ARG A 161 -13.53 12.62 -8.81
N ALA A 162 -13.98 12.18 -7.63
CA ALA A 162 -13.76 12.90 -6.38
C ALA A 162 -12.26 13.03 -6.04
N ILE A 163 -11.44 12.05 -6.43
CA ILE A 163 -9.98 12.08 -6.23
C ILE A 163 -9.34 12.93 -7.32
N ASP A 164 -9.57 12.60 -8.59
CA ASP A 164 -8.87 13.23 -9.71
C ASP A 164 -9.23 14.72 -9.82
N GLY A 165 -10.51 15.08 -9.60
CA GLY A 165 -10.97 16.45 -9.69
C GLY A 165 -10.64 17.33 -8.48
N LEU A 166 -10.72 16.79 -7.25
CA LEU A 166 -10.69 17.61 -6.02
C LEU A 166 -9.52 17.30 -5.08
N LEU A 167 -8.90 16.12 -5.20
CA LEU A 167 -7.88 15.60 -4.29
C LEU A 167 -6.70 15.01 -5.06
N SER A 168 -6.43 15.51 -6.25
CA SER A 168 -5.47 14.92 -7.21
C SER A 168 -4.20 14.41 -6.56
N ILE A 169 -3.84 13.17 -6.91
CA ILE A 169 -2.67 12.44 -6.39
C ILE A 169 -1.56 12.51 -7.44
N GLY A 170 -0.30 12.67 -7.01
CA GLY A 170 0.87 12.66 -7.90
C GLY A 170 1.54 11.29 -7.98
N LYS A 171 2.15 10.98 -9.13
CA LYS A 171 2.99 9.78 -9.31
C LYS A 171 4.16 9.78 -8.31
N GLY A 172 4.17 8.82 -7.40
CA GLY A 172 5.13 8.75 -6.29
C GLY A 172 4.65 9.39 -4.99
N GLN A 173 3.40 9.87 -4.90
CA GLN A 173 2.83 10.39 -3.66
C GLN A 173 2.36 9.27 -2.73
N ARG A 174 2.34 9.54 -1.43
CA ARG A 174 1.86 8.63 -0.38
C ARG A 174 0.57 9.15 0.20
N ILE A 175 -0.53 8.41 0.04
CA ILE A 175 -1.88 8.80 0.48
C ILE A 175 -2.42 7.78 1.46
N GLY A 176 -3.06 8.24 2.53
CA GLY A 176 -3.81 7.41 3.47
C GLY A 176 -5.30 7.39 3.11
N ILE A 177 -5.92 6.21 3.09
CA ILE A 177 -7.38 6.07 3.06
C ILE A 177 -7.85 5.71 4.46
N PHE A 178 -8.52 6.64 5.11
CA PHE A 178 -9.04 6.50 6.46
C PHE A 178 -10.50 6.07 6.41
N ALA A 179 -10.79 4.90 6.94
CA ALA A 179 -12.10 4.29 6.77
C ALA A 179 -12.53 3.50 8.01
N GLY A 180 -13.79 3.63 8.41
CA GLY A 180 -14.44 2.67 9.29
C GLY A 180 -14.75 1.36 8.56
N SER A 181 -15.35 0.40 9.26
CA SER A 181 -15.81 -0.85 8.64
C SER A 181 -17.07 -0.64 7.80
N GLY A 182 -17.12 -1.22 6.59
CA GLY A 182 -18.33 -1.29 5.76
C GLY A 182 -18.70 0.00 5.02
N VAL A 183 -17.75 0.91 4.79
CA VAL A 183 -17.97 2.19 4.10
C VAL A 183 -17.58 2.17 2.61
N GLY A 184 -17.26 1.00 2.03
CA GLY A 184 -16.87 0.87 0.62
C GLY A 184 -15.37 0.98 0.35
N LYS A 185 -14.50 0.76 1.38
CA LYS A 185 -13.04 0.82 1.25
C LYS A 185 -12.52 -0.12 0.15
N SER A 186 -12.88 -1.39 0.17
CA SER A 186 -12.37 -2.39 -0.79
C SER A 186 -12.81 -2.08 -2.21
N THR A 187 -14.06 -1.61 -2.39
CA THR A 187 -14.59 -1.17 -3.67
C THR A 187 -13.80 0.02 -4.22
N LEU A 188 -13.52 1.04 -3.38
CA LEU A 188 -12.69 2.17 -3.80
C LEU A 188 -11.26 1.72 -4.20
N LEU A 189 -10.64 0.82 -3.42
CA LEU A 189 -9.33 0.25 -3.79
C LEU A 189 -9.38 -0.48 -5.13
N GLY A 190 -10.46 -1.25 -5.37
CA GLY A 190 -10.69 -1.94 -6.65
C GLY A 190 -10.85 -0.97 -7.82
N MET A 191 -11.63 0.09 -7.66
CA MET A 191 -11.78 1.14 -8.68
C MET A 191 -10.42 1.74 -9.04
N ILE A 192 -9.63 2.13 -8.06
CA ILE A 192 -8.28 2.68 -8.28
C ILE A 192 -7.37 1.64 -8.93
N ALA A 193 -7.35 0.38 -8.45
CA ALA A 193 -6.48 -0.67 -9.00
C ALA A 193 -6.76 -0.97 -10.49
N ARG A 194 -8.05 -0.89 -10.90
CA ARG A 194 -8.44 -1.11 -12.31
C ARG A 194 -8.07 0.07 -13.20
N ASN A 195 -8.33 1.29 -12.73
CA ASN A 195 -8.36 2.49 -13.57
C ASN A 195 -7.09 3.34 -13.48
N ALA A 196 -6.27 3.16 -12.44
CA ALA A 196 -5.06 3.98 -12.29
C ALA A 196 -4.09 3.79 -13.47
N ASP A 197 -3.55 4.94 -13.94
CA ASP A 197 -2.55 5.00 -15.00
C ASP A 197 -1.16 4.62 -14.47
N VAL A 198 -0.97 3.31 -14.26
CA VAL A 198 0.27 2.71 -13.77
C VAL A 198 0.64 1.45 -14.54
N ASP A 199 1.93 1.14 -14.58
CA ASP A 199 2.42 -0.09 -15.20
C ASP A 199 2.01 -1.35 -14.41
N ILE A 200 2.10 -1.29 -13.07
CA ILE A 200 1.98 -2.46 -12.19
C ILE A 200 1.31 -2.07 -10.88
N ASN A 201 0.40 -2.91 -10.42
CA ASN A 201 -0.14 -2.86 -9.06
C ASN A 201 0.55 -3.89 -8.18
N VAL A 202 0.97 -3.49 -6.98
CA VAL A 202 1.39 -4.38 -5.90
C VAL A 202 0.42 -4.17 -4.74
N ILE A 203 -0.36 -5.21 -4.41
CA ILE A 203 -1.45 -5.09 -3.44
C ILE A 203 -1.17 -6.01 -2.25
N ALA A 204 -0.97 -5.42 -1.08
CA ALA A 204 -0.69 -6.13 0.17
C ALA A 204 -1.94 -6.18 1.06
N PHE A 205 -2.46 -7.37 1.30
CA PHE A 205 -3.50 -7.64 2.29
C PHE A 205 -2.86 -8.13 3.58
N ILE A 206 -2.81 -7.27 4.59
CA ILE A 206 -2.12 -7.53 5.86
C ILE A 206 -3.15 -7.69 6.97
N GLY A 207 -3.28 -8.92 7.49
CA GLY A 207 -4.21 -9.25 8.56
C GLY A 207 -5.69 -9.28 8.14
N GLU A 208 -5.97 -9.36 6.84
CA GLU A 208 -7.32 -9.46 6.30
C GLU A 208 -7.78 -10.91 6.17
N ARG A 209 -9.06 -11.14 5.96
CA ARG A 209 -9.64 -12.48 5.89
C ARG A 209 -9.49 -13.09 4.50
N SER A 210 -9.32 -14.40 4.42
CA SER A 210 -9.18 -15.12 3.12
C SER A 210 -10.40 -14.91 2.20
N ARG A 211 -11.60 -14.74 2.78
CA ARG A 211 -12.80 -14.41 2.01
C ARG A 211 -12.69 -13.05 1.31
N GLU A 212 -12.19 -12.02 1.99
CA GLU A 212 -12.04 -10.68 1.46
C GLU A 212 -11.03 -10.63 0.30
N LEU A 213 -9.96 -11.42 0.37
CA LEU A 213 -9.02 -11.59 -0.75
C LEU A 213 -9.73 -12.17 -2.00
N GLN A 214 -10.51 -13.25 -1.81
CA GLN A 214 -11.21 -13.89 -2.93
C GLN A 214 -12.25 -12.97 -3.56
N GLU A 215 -13.02 -12.26 -2.74
CA GLU A 215 -14.01 -11.27 -3.18
C GLU A 215 -13.33 -10.13 -3.95
N PHE A 216 -12.21 -9.63 -3.45
CA PHE A 216 -11.44 -8.57 -4.11
C PHE A 216 -10.91 -9.00 -5.48
N ILE A 217 -10.33 -10.19 -5.58
CA ILE A 217 -9.83 -10.72 -6.86
C ILE A 217 -10.97 -10.89 -7.87
N THR A 218 -12.11 -11.44 -7.42
CA THR A 218 -13.21 -11.81 -8.31
C THR A 218 -14.05 -10.62 -8.75
N TYR A 219 -14.41 -9.73 -7.82
CA TYR A 219 -15.40 -8.68 -8.07
C TYR A 219 -14.76 -7.30 -8.23
N GLU A 220 -13.70 -7.00 -7.46
CA GLU A 220 -13.12 -5.66 -7.46
C GLU A 220 -11.99 -5.52 -8.50
N LEU A 221 -11.14 -6.53 -8.65
CA LEU A 221 -9.99 -6.47 -9.55
C LEU A 221 -10.30 -7.03 -10.95
N GLY A 222 -11.01 -8.16 -11.00
CA GLY A 222 -11.30 -8.88 -12.24
C GLY A 222 -10.07 -9.49 -12.89
N GLU A 223 -10.26 -10.17 -14.03
CA GLU A 223 -9.18 -10.88 -14.73
C GLU A 223 -8.13 -9.92 -15.31
N GLU A 224 -8.57 -8.81 -15.91
CA GLU A 224 -7.66 -7.84 -16.53
C GLU A 224 -6.85 -7.08 -15.48
N GLY A 225 -7.50 -6.66 -14.39
CA GLY A 225 -6.79 -6.02 -13.28
C GLY A 225 -5.79 -6.96 -12.62
N LEU A 226 -6.12 -8.25 -12.50
CA LEU A 226 -5.20 -9.25 -11.95
C LEU A 226 -3.95 -9.43 -12.82
N LYS A 227 -4.04 -9.39 -14.15
CA LYS A 227 -2.90 -9.53 -15.05
C LYS A 227 -1.80 -8.50 -14.84
N LYS A 228 -2.16 -7.26 -14.45
CA LYS A 228 -1.21 -6.18 -14.12
C LYS A 228 -0.89 -6.08 -12.63
N SER A 229 -1.35 -7.06 -11.82
CA SER A 229 -1.26 -6.99 -10.36
C SER A 229 -0.43 -8.13 -9.78
N ILE A 230 0.23 -7.85 -8.65
CA ILE A 230 0.90 -8.83 -7.78
C ILE A 230 0.28 -8.68 -6.40
N LEU A 231 -0.26 -9.76 -5.84
CA LEU A 231 -0.90 -9.73 -4.54
C LEU A 231 -0.02 -10.41 -3.49
N VAL A 232 0.11 -9.80 -2.33
CA VAL A 232 0.76 -10.38 -1.14
C VAL A 232 -0.28 -10.50 -0.05
N PHE A 233 -0.55 -11.72 0.39
CA PHE A 233 -1.58 -12.01 1.36
C PHE A 233 -1.02 -12.61 2.64
N ALA A 234 -1.05 -11.84 3.71
CA ALA A 234 -0.76 -12.29 5.07
C ALA A 234 -2.04 -12.26 5.90
N SER A 235 -2.77 -13.37 5.92
CA SER A 235 -4.10 -13.46 6.53
C SER A 235 -4.10 -13.21 8.05
N SER A 236 -5.28 -12.90 8.59
CA SER A 236 -5.47 -12.58 10.01
C SER A 236 -5.13 -13.76 10.96
N ASN A 237 -5.17 -15.00 10.47
CA ASN A 237 -4.81 -16.20 11.24
C ASN A 237 -3.32 -16.55 11.19
N LYS A 238 -2.52 -15.82 10.40
CA LYS A 238 -1.05 -16.02 10.39
C LYS A 238 -0.38 -15.31 11.56
N ASN A 239 0.80 -15.83 11.95
CA ASN A 239 1.61 -15.24 13.02
C ASN A 239 1.93 -13.76 12.78
N ALA A 240 2.14 -13.02 13.86
CA ALA A 240 2.45 -11.59 13.80
C ALA A 240 3.64 -11.28 12.90
N LEU A 241 4.68 -12.12 12.96
CA LEU A 241 5.87 -11.97 12.12
C LEU A 241 5.53 -12.06 10.61
N CYS A 242 4.75 -13.05 10.20
CA CYS A 242 4.32 -13.22 8.80
C CYS A 242 3.52 -12.01 8.31
N ARG A 243 2.63 -11.46 9.16
CA ARG A 243 1.84 -10.25 8.84
C ARG A 243 2.74 -9.01 8.67
N VAL A 244 3.70 -8.83 9.53
CA VAL A 244 4.66 -7.71 9.42
C VAL A 244 5.54 -7.87 8.18
N ARG A 245 6.07 -9.08 7.94
CA ARG A 245 6.96 -9.33 6.78
C ARG A 245 6.24 -9.19 5.46
N GLY A 246 4.94 -9.55 5.37
CA GLY A 246 4.13 -9.36 4.17
C GLY A 246 4.10 -7.91 3.66
N ALA A 247 4.07 -6.93 4.58
CA ALA A 247 4.16 -5.52 4.21
C ALA A 247 5.52 -5.17 3.58
N TYR A 248 6.60 -5.69 4.15
CA TYR A 248 7.95 -5.49 3.62
C TYR A 248 8.19 -6.23 2.30
N VAL A 249 7.66 -7.45 2.15
CA VAL A 249 7.70 -8.24 0.90
C VAL A 249 7.04 -7.46 -0.24
N ALA A 250 5.82 -6.97 -0.04
CA ALA A 250 5.12 -6.18 -1.05
C ALA A 250 5.89 -4.90 -1.42
N THR A 251 6.44 -4.21 -0.42
CA THR A 251 7.23 -3.01 -0.64
C THR A 251 8.50 -3.31 -1.45
N SER A 252 9.21 -4.41 -1.15
CA SER A 252 10.42 -4.80 -1.91
C SER A 252 10.11 -5.22 -3.35
N ILE A 253 8.97 -5.86 -3.58
CA ILE A 253 8.50 -6.15 -4.94
C ILE A 253 8.24 -4.85 -5.70
N ALA A 254 7.56 -3.87 -5.08
CA ALA A 254 7.32 -2.57 -5.69
C ALA A 254 8.62 -1.81 -5.99
N GLU A 255 9.60 -1.84 -5.08
CA GLU A 255 10.92 -1.24 -5.29
C GLU A 255 11.67 -1.85 -6.48
N TYR A 256 11.60 -3.18 -6.64
CA TYR A 256 12.23 -3.84 -7.78
C TYR A 256 11.71 -3.31 -9.12
N PHE A 257 10.40 -3.13 -9.27
CA PHE A 257 9.83 -2.60 -10.51
C PHE A 257 10.08 -1.09 -10.67
N ARG A 258 10.00 -0.30 -9.61
CA ARG A 258 10.39 1.11 -9.63
C ARG A 258 11.82 1.29 -10.15
N ASP A 259 12.76 0.46 -9.69
CA ASP A 259 14.17 0.57 -10.06
C ASP A 259 14.41 0.16 -11.51
N GLN A 260 13.48 -0.54 -12.14
CA GLN A 260 13.44 -0.78 -13.59
C GLN A 260 12.80 0.36 -14.40
N GLY A 261 12.37 1.44 -13.74
CA GLY A 261 11.76 2.60 -14.39
C GLY A 261 10.25 2.52 -14.56
N LYS A 262 9.58 1.61 -13.84
CA LYS A 262 8.13 1.44 -13.88
C LYS A 262 7.44 2.37 -12.90
N ASP A 263 6.23 2.82 -13.24
CA ASP A 263 5.32 3.46 -12.32
C ASP A 263 4.47 2.39 -11.63
N VAL A 264 4.66 2.26 -10.32
CA VAL A 264 4.06 1.21 -9.50
C VAL A 264 3.04 1.83 -8.55
N LEU A 265 1.86 1.22 -8.48
CA LEU A 265 0.88 1.50 -7.43
C LEU A 265 1.02 0.46 -6.33
N LEU A 266 1.49 0.89 -5.17
CA LEU A 266 1.55 0.05 -3.96
C LEU A 266 0.34 0.33 -3.08
N MET A 267 -0.54 -0.64 -2.96
CA MET A 267 -1.69 -0.60 -2.04
C MET A 267 -1.43 -1.49 -0.83
N MET A 268 -1.70 -1.00 0.37
CA MET A 268 -1.55 -1.79 1.61
C MET A 268 -2.82 -1.73 2.45
N ASP A 269 -3.52 -2.84 2.54
CA ASP A 269 -4.71 -3.02 3.37
C ASP A 269 -4.44 -4.05 4.48
N SER A 270 -4.18 -3.64 5.73
CA SER A 270 -4.12 -2.27 6.23
C SER A 270 -2.86 -2.02 7.08
N VAL A 271 -2.43 -0.77 7.11
CA VAL A 271 -1.34 -0.31 7.99
C VAL A 271 -1.71 -0.50 9.47
N THR A 272 -2.99 -0.37 9.83
CA THR A 272 -3.46 -0.63 11.20
C THR A 272 -3.20 -2.08 11.61
N ARG A 273 -3.42 -3.04 10.72
CA ARG A 273 -3.14 -4.47 10.99
C ARG A 273 -1.63 -4.75 11.07
N PHE A 274 -0.83 -4.08 10.24
CA PHE A 274 0.63 -4.09 10.38
C PHE A 274 1.06 -3.59 11.76
N ALA A 275 0.54 -2.45 12.21
CA ALA A 275 0.85 -1.87 13.52
C ALA A 275 0.43 -2.80 14.68
N MET A 276 -0.73 -3.45 14.58
CA MET A 276 -1.18 -4.44 15.55
C MET A 276 -0.24 -5.65 15.61
N ALA A 277 0.19 -6.17 14.47
CA ALA A 277 1.13 -7.28 14.42
C ALA A 277 2.52 -6.89 14.97
N GLN A 278 2.99 -5.70 14.66
CA GLN A 278 4.25 -5.18 15.22
C GLN A 278 4.16 -5.00 16.75
N ARG A 279 3.00 -4.57 17.26
CA ARG A 279 2.74 -4.52 18.72
C ARG A 279 2.84 -5.90 19.37
N GLU A 280 2.25 -6.93 18.76
CA GLU A 280 2.32 -8.31 19.26
C GLU A 280 3.79 -8.78 19.38
N ILE A 281 4.63 -8.45 18.38
CA ILE A 281 6.07 -8.74 18.41
C ILE A 281 6.75 -7.98 19.56
N GLY A 282 6.54 -6.66 19.66
CA GLY A 282 7.15 -5.84 20.72
C GLY A 282 6.79 -6.34 22.13
N ILE A 283 5.51 -6.64 22.36
CA ILE A 283 5.07 -7.19 23.65
C ILE A 283 5.73 -8.55 23.93
N SER A 284 5.86 -9.42 22.92
CA SER A 284 6.53 -10.72 23.07
C SER A 284 8.02 -10.60 23.41
N LEU A 285 8.64 -9.48 23.06
CA LEU A 285 10.02 -9.11 23.42
C LEU A 285 10.13 -8.37 24.76
N GLY A 286 9.01 -8.16 25.45
CA GLY A 286 8.99 -7.46 26.74
C GLY A 286 9.01 -5.93 26.63
N GLU A 287 8.76 -5.35 25.43
CA GLU A 287 8.61 -3.90 25.33
C GLU A 287 7.42 -3.41 26.14
N PRO A 288 7.58 -2.36 26.96
CA PRO A 288 6.47 -1.81 27.70
C PRO A 288 5.44 -1.15 26.74
N PRO A 289 4.14 -1.36 27.00
CA PRO A 289 3.10 -0.66 26.25
C PRO A 289 3.15 0.84 26.55
N ALA A 290 3.05 1.65 25.48
CA ALA A 290 2.96 3.10 25.54
C ALA A 290 1.51 3.57 25.25
N THR A 291 1.31 4.47 24.31
CA THR A 291 0.01 5.06 23.98
C THR A 291 -0.99 4.02 23.48
N LYS A 292 -2.14 3.90 24.15
CA LYS A 292 -3.22 2.93 23.84
C LYS A 292 -2.72 1.49 23.65
N GLY A 293 -1.67 1.09 24.37
CA GLY A 293 -1.13 -0.27 24.35
C GLY A 293 -0.20 -0.58 23.17
N TYR A 294 0.11 0.36 22.31
CA TYR A 294 1.15 0.22 21.28
C TYR A 294 2.54 0.38 21.89
N THR A 295 3.50 -0.36 21.39
CA THR A 295 4.91 -0.30 21.81
C THR A 295 5.68 0.76 21.02
N ALA A 296 6.82 1.22 21.51
CA ALA A 296 7.64 2.22 20.82
C ALA A 296 8.13 1.73 19.45
N SER A 297 8.40 0.43 19.30
CA SER A 297 8.81 -0.20 18.05
C SER A 297 7.78 -0.02 16.92
N VAL A 298 6.47 0.04 17.24
CA VAL A 298 5.42 0.29 16.25
C VAL A 298 5.62 1.64 15.58
N PHE A 299 5.75 2.71 16.39
CA PHE A 299 5.93 4.06 15.85
C PHE A 299 7.24 4.25 15.10
N ASN A 300 8.29 3.53 15.50
CA ASN A 300 9.58 3.52 14.80
C ASN A 300 9.54 2.75 13.47
N SER A 301 8.68 1.74 13.34
CA SER A 301 8.57 0.92 12.13
C SER A 301 7.74 1.57 11.03
N LEU A 302 6.73 2.39 11.39
CA LEU A 302 5.84 3.05 10.43
C LEU A 302 6.59 3.94 9.43
N PRO A 303 7.43 4.92 9.85
CA PRO A 303 8.19 5.73 8.89
C PRO A 303 9.12 4.87 8.03
N LYS A 304 9.80 3.88 8.63
CA LYS A 304 10.72 2.98 7.91
C LYS A 304 10.05 2.22 6.77
N LEU A 305 8.78 1.84 6.95
CA LEU A 305 8.00 1.16 5.92
C LEU A 305 7.44 2.15 4.89
N LEU A 306 6.73 3.19 5.37
CA LEU A 306 5.94 4.08 4.52
C LEU A 306 6.81 5.01 3.65
N GLU A 307 8.00 5.39 4.13
CA GLU A 307 8.92 6.23 3.38
C GLU A 307 9.67 5.52 2.25
N ARG A 308 9.55 4.20 2.14
CA ARG A 308 10.11 3.43 1.04
C ARG A 308 9.38 3.67 -0.28
N ALA A 309 8.08 3.99 -0.23
CA ALA A 309 7.35 4.49 -1.39
C ALA A 309 7.80 5.91 -1.75
N GLY A 310 7.62 6.26 -3.00
CA GLY A 310 8.00 7.56 -3.55
C GLY A 310 8.67 7.43 -4.91
N THR A 311 9.12 8.56 -5.43
CA THR A 311 9.88 8.62 -6.68
C THR A 311 11.27 7.99 -6.52
N GLY A 312 11.73 7.29 -7.55
CA GLY A 312 13.10 6.83 -7.72
C GLY A 312 13.87 7.70 -8.72
N GLU A 313 15.05 7.22 -9.15
CA GLU A 313 15.81 7.86 -10.23
C GLU A 313 15.09 7.77 -11.58
N ARG A 314 14.35 6.69 -11.84
CA ARG A 314 13.68 6.42 -13.12
C ARG A 314 12.18 6.21 -12.99
N GLY A 315 11.74 5.33 -12.10
CA GLY A 315 10.34 5.00 -11.84
C GLY A 315 9.80 5.64 -10.58
N SER A 316 8.56 5.28 -10.23
CA SER A 316 7.89 5.76 -9.02
C SER A 316 7.11 4.65 -8.31
N ILE A 317 6.90 4.80 -6.99
CA ILE A 317 5.92 4.02 -6.22
C ILE A 317 4.93 5.01 -5.62
N THR A 318 3.71 5.02 -6.14
CA THR A 318 2.60 5.72 -5.50
C THR A 318 2.02 4.81 -4.43
N GLY A 319 2.05 5.25 -3.17
CA GLY A 319 1.59 4.46 -2.04
C GLY A 319 0.17 4.82 -1.60
N ILE A 320 -0.74 3.86 -1.61
CA ILE A 320 -2.07 3.97 -1.01
C ILE A 320 -2.14 3.07 0.21
N TYR A 321 -2.28 3.69 1.38
CA TYR A 321 -2.23 3.03 2.67
C TYR A 321 -3.56 3.15 3.39
N THR A 322 -4.25 2.04 3.63
CA THR A 322 -5.50 2.10 4.39
C THR A 322 -5.24 2.11 5.88
N VAL A 323 -6.00 2.93 6.57
CA VAL A 323 -6.01 3.07 8.02
C VAL A 323 -7.43 2.79 8.51
N LEU A 324 -7.57 1.75 9.32
CA LEU A 324 -8.85 1.43 9.94
C LEU A 324 -9.06 2.36 11.14
N VAL A 325 -10.17 3.08 11.13
CA VAL A 325 -10.55 4.04 12.18
C VAL A 325 -11.72 3.46 12.97
N GLU A 326 -11.46 3.05 14.22
CA GLU A 326 -12.52 2.50 15.06
C GLU A 326 -13.44 3.61 15.56
N GLY A 327 -14.75 3.41 15.38
CA GLY A 327 -15.78 4.38 15.81
C GLY A 327 -15.66 5.75 15.14
N ASP A 328 -15.10 5.80 13.92
CA ASP A 328 -14.87 7.01 13.14
C ASP A 328 -13.99 8.06 13.88
N ASN A 329 -13.16 7.59 14.84
CA ASN A 329 -12.26 8.44 15.62
C ASN A 329 -10.92 8.65 14.91
N MET A 330 -10.79 9.75 14.17
CA MET A 330 -9.56 10.13 13.45
C MET A 330 -8.35 10.40 14.36
N ASN A 331 -8.55 10.51 15.68
CA ASN A 331 -7.48 10.80 16.66
C ASN A 331 -6.90 9.53 17.30
N GLU A 332 -6.98 8.39 16.62
CA GLU A 332 -6.27 7.19 17.03
C GLU A 332 -4.75 7.35 16.84
N PRO A 333 -3.91 6.82 17.76
CA PRO A 333 -2.46 7.01 17.70
C PRO A 333 -1.83 6.57 16.37
N ILE A 334 -2.31 5.47 15.79
CA ILE A 334 -1.80 4.99 14.49
C ILE A 334 -2.28 5.90 13.37
N GLY A 335 -3.57 6.32 13.40
CA GLY A 335 -4.13 7.26 12.43
C GLY A 335 -3.38 8.58 12.42
N ASP A 336 -3.10 9.13 13.60
CA ASP A 336 -2.37 10.39 13.74
C ASP A 336 -0.91 10.27 13.28
N ALA A 337 -0.21 9.20 13.70
CA ALA A 337 1.17 8.94 13.26
C ALA A 337 1.27 8.78 11.75
N VAL A 338 0.39 8.00 11.13
CA VAL A 338 0.36 7.77 9.68
C VAL A 338 0.06 9.08 8.93
N ARG A 339 -0.92 9.87 9.39
CA ARG A 339 -1.25 11.18 8.81
C ARG A 339 -0.08 12.17 8.84
N GLY A 340 0.77 12.08 9.86
CA GLY A 340 2.01 12.86 9.97
C GLY A 340 3.09 12.47 8.94
N ILE A 341 3.14 11.19 8.56
CA ILE A 341 4.15 10.64 7.64
C ILE A 341 3.74 10.82 6.16
N LEU A 342 2.44 10.72 5.87
CA LEU A 342 1.92 10.71 4.50
C LEU A 342 1.77 12.12 3.90
N ASP A 343 1.67 12.20 2.58
CA ASP A 343 1.56 13.43 1.80
C ASP A 343 0.10 13.86 1.57
N GLY A 344 -0.85 13.23 2.25
CA GLY A 344 -2.28 13.52 2.20
C GLY A 344 -3.11 12.35 2.69
N HIS A 345 -4.42 12.56 2.77
CA HIS A 345 -5.37 11.54 3.21
C HIS A 345 -6.76 11.74 2.60
N ILE A 346 -7.45 10.63 2.40
CA ILE A 346 -8.83 10.53 1.95
C ILE A 346 -9.65 9.91 3.09
N VAL A 347 -10.74 10.55 3.46
CA VAL A 347 -11.63 10.10 4.53
C VAL A 347 -12.89 9.51 3.91
N LEU A 348 -13.20 8.26 4.25
CA LEU A 348 -14.47 7.64 3.91
C LEU A 348 -15.45 7.80 5.08
N ASP A 349 -16.54 8.53 4.83
CA ASP A 349 -17.54 8.86 5.85
C ASP A 349 -18.69 7.84 5.86
N ARG A 350 -19.04 7.36 7.06
CA ARG A 350 -20.14 6.42 7.27
C ARG A 350 -21.51 7.04 6.98
N LYS A 351 -21.69 8.34 7.22
CA LYS A 351 -22.96 9.03 6.97
C LYS A 351 -23.24 9.11 5.47
N LEU A 352 -22.20 9.35 4.65
CA LEU A 352 -22.30 9.29 3.19
C LEU A 352 -22.69 7.89 2.72
N ALA A 353 -22.03 6.85 3.23
CA ALA A 353 -22.36 5.46 2.91
C ALA A 353 -23.82 5.09 3.30
N GLN A 354 -24.29 5.57 4.47
CA GLN A 354 -25.68 5.38 4.91
C GLN A 354 -26.71 6.07 3.99
N ARG A 355 -26.31 7.21 3.39
CA ARG A 355 -27.12 7.93 2.39
C ARG A 355 -27.01 7.33 0.97
N ARG A 356 -26.32 6.20 0.81
CA ARG A 356 -26.04 5.56 -0.49
C ARG A 356 -25.22 6.43 -1.43
N HIS A 357 -24.41 7.33 -0.90
CA HIS A 357 -23.47 8.12 -1.65
C HIS A 357 -22.16 7.34 -1.77
N TYR A 358 -21.83 6.89 -2.98
CA TYR A 358 -20.61 6.13 -3.27
C TYR A 358 -19.87 6.71 -4.49
N PRO A 359 -18.52 6.74 -4.41
CA PRO A 359 -17.68 6.42 -3.25
C PRO A 359 -17.96 7.38 -2.08
N ALA A 360 -17.90 6.85 -0.84
CA ALA A 360 -18.29 7.62 0.35
C ALA A 360 -17.15 8.57 0.83
N ILE A 361 -16.56 9.31 -0.10
CA ILE A 361 -15.43 10.22 0.15
C ILE A 361 -15.95 11.55 0.71
N ASP A 362 -15.56 11.89 1.95
CA ASP A 362 -15.77 13.25 2.47
C ASP A 362 -14.65 14.16 1.96
N VAL A 363 -14.93 14.88 0.90
CA VAL A 363 -13.95 15.77 0.24
C VAL A 363 -13.53 16.95 1.11
N LEU A 364 -14.36 17.35 2.08
CA LEU A 364 -14.05 18.45 3.01
C LEU A 364 -13.10 18.01 4.15
N GLN A 365 -13.11 16.73 4.52
CA GLN A 365 -12.19 16.17 5.49
C GLN A 365 -10.94 15.57 4.85
N SER A 366 -10.88 15.50 3.53
CA SER A 366 -9.78 14.93 2.76
C SER A 366 -8.81 16.00 2.26
N VAL A 367 -7.55 15.63 2.09
CA VAL A 367 -6.53 16.59 1.64
C VAL A 367 -5.44 15.89 0.82
N SER A 368 -5.08 16.45 -0.34
CA SER A 368 -3.84 16.16 -1.05
C SER A 368 -2.88 17.34 -0.92
N ARG A 369 -1.77 17.15 -0.20
CA ARG A 369 -0.79 18.23 0.04
C ARG A 369 -0.01 18.62 -1.22
N LEU A 370 -0.04 17.78 -2.25
CA LEU A 370 0.72 18.00 -3.48
C LEU A 370 -0.15 18.51 -4.64
N MET A 371 -1.47 18.50 -4.53
CA MET A 371 -2.38 18.91 -5.61
C MET A 371 -1.97 20.26 -6.23
N SER A 372 -1.67 21.26 -5.41
CA SER A 372 -1.27 22.59 -5.89
C SER A 372 0.03 22.64 -6.70
N LYS A 373 0.82 21.55 -6.68
CA LYS A 373 2.12 21.45 -7.38
C LYS A 373 2.06 20.59 -8.65
N ILE A 374 1.01 19.77 -8.78
CA ILE A 374 0.89 18.76 -9.83
C ILE A 374 -0.24 19.06 -10.84
N VAL A 375 -1.16 19.97 -10.51
CA VAL A 375 -2.24 20.35 -11.40
C VAL A 375 -2.08 21.79 -11.87
N GLU A 376 -2.71 22.12 -13.00
CA GLU A 376 -2.76 23.47 -13.54
C GLU A 376 -3.55 24.42 -12.62
N ARG A 377 -3.26 25.71 -12.75
CA ARG A 377 -3.93 26.75 -11.95
C ARG A 377 -5.44 26.78 -12.16
N SER A 378 -5.89 26.64 -13.39
CA SER A 378 -7.32 26.59 -13.76
C SER A 378 -8.06 25.44 -13.06
N HIS A 379 -7.49 24.25 -13.07
CA HIS A 379 -8.04 23.09 -12.37
C HIS A 379 -8.14 23.36 -10.85
N ARG A 380 -7.08 23.89 -10.25
CA ARG A 380 -7.07 24.19 -8.81
C ARG A 380 -8.14 25.22 -8.44
N GLU A 381 -8.29 26.29 -9.22
CA GLU A 381 -9.29 27.33 -8.98
C GLU A 381 -10.73 26.78 -9.01
N LYS A 382 -11.00 25.84 -9.96
CA LYS A 382 -12.29 25.15 -10.04
C LYS A 382 -12.52 24.22 -8.84
N ALA A 383 -11.52 23.43 -8.47
CA ALA A 383 -11.59 22.56 -7.30
C ALA A 383 -11.80 23.37 -5.99
N ASP A 384 -11.08 24.48 -5.82
CA ASP A 384 -11.24 25.35 -4.66
C ASP A 384 -12.64 25.97 -4.61
N MET A 385 -13.22 26.35 -5.75
CA MET A 385 -14.59 26.87 -5.84
C MET A 385 -15.60 25.79 -5.45
N PHE A 386 -15.46 24.57 -6.01
CA PHE A 386 -16.32 23.43 -5.67
C PHE A 386 -16.31 23.14 -4.16
N LEU A 387 -15.11 23.09 -3.55
CA LEU A 387 -14.96 22.83 -2.11
C LEU A 387 -15.55 23.95 -1.25
N LYS A 388 -15.44 25.23 -1.67
CA LYS A 388 -16.07 26.36 -0.98
C LYS A 388 -17.59 26.26 -1.00
N LEU A 389 -18.16 25.90 -2.15
CA LEU A 389 -19.63 25.70 -2.27
C LEU A 389 -20.10 24.54 -1.39
N MET A 390 -19.39 23.40 -1.41
CA MET A 390 -19.72 22.27 -0.55
C MET A 390 -19.64 22.64 0.94
N ALA A 391 -18.63 23.41 1.34
CA ALA A 391 -18.50 23.89 2.72
C ALA A 391 -19.64 24.84 3.10
N ALA A 392 -19.97 25.81 2.24
CA ALA A 392 -21.07 26.74 2.47
C ALA A 392 -22.42 26.02 2.60
N TYR A 393 -22.67 25.01 1.77
CA TYR A 393 -23.89 24.20 1.90
C TYR A 393 -23.91 23.43 3.24
N LYS A 394 -22.80 22.74 3.58
CA LYS A 394 -22.70 21.91 4.77
C LYS A 394 -22.86 22.73 6.07
N GLU A 395 -22.30 23.94 6.12
CA GLU A 395 -22.44 24.85 7.26
C GLU A 395 -23.88 25.33 7.46
N ASN A 396 -24.70 25.37 6.39
CA ASN A 396 -26.07 25.84 6.40
C ASN A 396 -27.10 24.71 6.20
N GLU A 397 -26.68 23.42 6.14
CA GLU A 397 -27.55 22.27 5.86
C GLU A 397 -28.76 22.22 6.77
N ASP A 398 -28.62 22.51 8.07
CA ASP A 398 -29.72 22.51 9.04
C ASP A 398 -30.73 23.61 8.75
N PHE A 399 -30.29 24.83 8.45
CA PHE A 399 -31.18 25.95 8.12
C PHE A 399 -31.91 25.72 6.80
N ILE A 400 -31.23 25.15 5.81
CA ILE A 400 -31.80 24.82 4.51
C ILE A 400 -32.86 23.72 4.65
N SER A 401 -32.56 22.65 5.39
CA SER A 401 -33.46 21.52 5.59
C SER A 401 -34.73 21.89 6.38
N LEU A 402 -34.60 22.83 7.32
CA LEU A 402 -35.72 23.36 8.10
C LEU A 402 -36.54 24.45 7.35
N GLY A 403 -36.10 24.85 6.16
CA GLY A 403 -36.70 25.96 5.42
C GLY A 403 -36.51 27.34 6.06
N ALA A 404 -35.54 27.47 6.97
CA ALA A 404 -35.26 28.69 7.71
C ALA A 404 -34.23 29.61 7.01
N TYR A 405 -33.59 29.14 5.94
CA TYR A 405 -32.65 29.93 5.15
C TYR A 405 -33.39 30.92 4.24
N ALA A 406 -33.10 32.21 4.34
CA ALA A 406 -33.69 33.24 3.49
C ALA A 406 -32.82 33.39 2.21
N LYS A 407 -33.40 33.08 1.05
CA LYS A 407 -32.74 33.27 -0.26
C LYS A 407 -32.33 34.74 -0.44
N GLY A 408 -31.13 34.99 -0.93
CA GLY A 408 -30.54 36.31 -1.11
C GLY A 408 -29.73 36.83 0.09
N SER A 409 -29.73 36.10 1.24
CA SER A 409 -28.97 36.52 2.42
C SER A 409 -27.45 36.28 2.27
N ASN A 410 -27.05 35.28 1.50
CA ASN A 410 -25.64 34.98 1.22
C ASN A 410 -25.49 34.39 -0.20
N PRO A 411 -24.85 35.14 -1.14
CA PRO A 411 -24.69 34.69 -2.52
C PRO A 411 -23.98 33.34 -2.67
N MET A 412 -22.99 33.03 -1.80
CA MET A 412 -22.28 31.76 -1.83
C MET A 412 -23.18 30.59 -1.43
N VAL A 413 -24.04 30.77 -0.44
CA VAL A 413 -25.01 29.73 -0.01
C VAL A 413 -26.10 29.57 -1.06
N ASP A 414 -26.58 30.64 -1.67
CA ASP A 414 -27.57 30.57 -2.77
C ASP A 414 -27.01 29.78 -3.95
N ALA A 415 -25.77 30.06 -4.34
CA ALA A 415 -25.06 29.31 -5.38
C ALA A 415 -24.87 27.85 -4.99
N ALA A 416 -24.48 27.57 -3.76
CA ALA A 416 -24.32 26.23 -3.24
C ALA A 416 -25.62 25.41 -3.28
N ILE A 417 -26.76 26.03 -2.93
CA ILE A 417 -28.10 25.41 -3.03
C ILE A 417 -28.42 25.10 -4.50
N MET A 418 -28.18 26.05 -5.40
CA MET A 418 -28.48 25.90 -6.82
C MET A 418 -27.69 24.74 -7.47
N LEU A 419 -26.41 24.58 -7.11
CA LEU A 419 -25.51 23.61 -7.71
C LEU A 419 -25.41 22.29 -6.92
N HIS A 420 -26.11 22.16 -5.79
CA HIS A 420 -25.97 21.03 -4.87
C HIS A 420 -26.15 19.67 -5.55
N ASP A 421 -27.20 19.50 -6.34
CA ASP A 421 -27.49 18.24 -7.03
C ASP A 421 -26.41 17.91 -8.09
N SER A 422 -25.91 18.93 -8.80
CA SER A 422 -24.82 18.76 -9.77
C SER A 422 -23.51 18.38 -9.08
N MET A 423 -23.20 18.98 -7.93
CA MET A 423 -22.05 18.63 -7.10
C MET A 423 -22.14 17.19 -6.57
N LEU A 424 -23.31 16.76 -6.09
CA LEU A 424 -23.53 15.39 -5.68
C LEU A 424 -23.39 14.42 -6.86
N GLY A 425 -23.91 14.75 -8.03
CA GLY A 425 -23.78 13.97 -9.26
C GLY A 425 -22.32 13.82 -9.70
N PHE A 426 -21.47 14.83 -9.50
CA PHE A 426 -20.03 14.74 -9.73
C PHE A 426 -19.35 13.79 -8.74
N LEU A 427 -19.70 13.84 -7.47
CA LEU A 427 -19.08 13.04 -6.41
C LEU A 427 -19.50 11.57 -6.43
N GLN A 428 -20.72 11.26 -6.91
CA GLN A 428 -21.23 9.89 -7.00
C GLN A 428 -20.77 9.25 -8.29
N GLN A 429 -20.23 8.04 -8.22
CA GLN A 429 -19.71 7.30 -9.36
C GLN A 429 -19.96 5.81 -9.19
N ASP A 430 -20.48 5.15 -10.23
CA ASP A 430 -20.63 3.70 -10.22
C ASP A 430 -19.26 2.99 -10.29
N VAL A 431 -19.22 1.79 -9.75
CA VAL A 431 -17.98 0.99 -9.62
C VAL A 431 -17.35 0.66 -10.98
N GLU A 432 -18.20 0.53 -12.01
CA GLU A 432 -17.78 0.18 -13.37
C GLU A 432 -17.44 1.40 -14.23
N ASP A 433 -17.80 2.60 -13.77
CA ASP A 433 -17.54 3.85 -14.49
C ASP A 433 -16.07 4.26 -14.31
N GLY A 434 -15.20 3.83 -15.25
CA GLY A 434 -13.88 4.43 -15.41
C GLY A 434 -14.00 5.77 -16.11
N MET A 435 -13.27 6.79 -15.66
CA MET A 435 -13.24 8.11 -16.29
C MET A 435 -11.80 8.52 -16.59
N THR A 436 -11.57 9.08 -17.75
CA THR A 436 -10.26 9.67 -18.10
C THR A 436 -10.04 10.97 -17.33
N TRP A 437 -8.79 11.40 -17.27
CA TRP A 437 -8.43 12.67 -16.64
C TRP A 437 -9.15 13.86 -17.28
N GLU A 438 -9.17 13.89 -18.61
CA GLU A 438 -9.80 14.95 -19.40
C GLU A 438 -11.31 15.01 -19.17
N GLU A 439 -11.99 13.87 -19.21
CA GLU A 439 -13.44 13.78 -18.93
C GLU A 439 -13.78 14.24 -17.52
N CYS A 440 -12.92 13.92 -16.54
CA CYS A 440 -13.09 14.37 -15.17
C CYS A 440 -13.00 15.90 -15.05
N LEU A 441 -12.02 16.52 -15.73
CA LEU A 441 -11.86 17.97 -15.74
C LEU A 441 -13.01 18.70 -16.45
N GLU A 442 -13.50 18.16 -17.57
CA GLU A 442 -14.68 18.67 -18.28
C GLU A 442 -15.94 18.57 -17.39
N SER A 443 -16.10 17.45 -16.69
CA SER A 443 -17.20 17.27 -15.75
C SER A 443 -17.13 18.27 -14.57
N LEU A 444 -15.93 18.48 -14.00
CA LEU A 444 -15.72 19.48 -12.94
C LEU A 444 -16.04 20.89 -13.45
N ASP A 445 -15.58 21.22 -14.65
CA ASP A 445 -15.85 22.49 -15.30
C ASP A 445 -17.37 22.73 -15.45
N SER A 446 -18.10 21.77 -15.97
CA SER A 446 -19.55 21.88 -16.18
C SER A 446 -20.33 22.19 -14.88
N VAL A 447 -19.82 21.76 -13.72
CA VAL A 447 -20.46 22.04 -12.41
C VAL A 447 -20.20 23.47 -11.96
N VAL A 448 -19.01 24.05 -12.17
CA VAL A 448 -18.63 25.35 -11.59
C VAL A 448 -18.69 26.52 -12.57
N SER A 449 -18.64 26.27 -13.89
CA SER A 449 -18.69 27.31 -14.93
C SER A 449 -19.86 28.28 -14.83
N PRO A 450 -21.09 27.84 -14.45
CA PRO A 450 -22.22 28.77 -14.32
C PRO A 450 -21.99 29.95 -13.37
N LEU A 451 -21.04 29.80 -12.42
CA LEU A 451 -20.71 30.87 -11.46
C LEU A 451 -19.52 31.71 -11.91
N ILE A 452 -18.60 31.13 -12.67
CA ILE A 452 -17.44 31.87 -13.19
C ILE A 452 -17.90 32.88 -14.24
N ASP A 453 -18.83 32.46 -15.11
CA ASP A 453 -19.38 33.32 -16.16
C ASP A 453 -20.24 34.46 -15.59
N SER A 454 -21.01 34.22 -14.51
CA SER A 454 -21.81 35.27 -13.87
C SER A 454 -20.92 36.35 -13.20
N ASN A 455 -19.87 35.94 -12.50
CA ASN A 455 -18.92 36.88 -11.87
C ASN A 455 -18.10 37.69 -12.90
N THR A 456 -17.86 37.13 -14.09
CA THR A 456 -17.15 37.84 -15.17
C THR A 456 -18.05 38.90 -15.81
N ASN A 457 -19.34 38.59 -15.98
CA ASN A 457 -20.32 39.55 -16.52
C ASN A 457 -20.62 40.71 -15.55
N GLU A 458 -20.76 40.45 -14.23
CA GLU A 458 -20.96 41.51 -13.25
C GLU A 458 -19.74 42.48 -13.17
N ASN A 459 -18.51 41.95 -13.27
CA ASN A 459 -17.30 42.76 -13.32
C ASN A 459 -17.15 43.57 -14.63
N LEU A 460 -17.69 43.11 -15.72
CA LEU A 460 -17.72 43.85 -17.00
C LEU A 460 -18.78 44.96 -16.95
N GLU A 461 -19.97 44.68 -16.39
CA GLU A 461 -21.01 45.72 -16.23
C GLU A 461 -20.61 46.79 -15.24
N GLU A 462 -19.92 46.44 -14.12
CA GLU A 462 -19.38 47.46 -13.20
C GLU A 462 -18.25 48.31 -13.83
N SER A 463 -17.40 47.71 -14.70
CA SER A 463 -16.37 48.48 -15.40
C SER A 463 -16.94 49.42 -16.44
N ASP A 464 -18.00 49.01 -17.17
CA ASP A 464 -18.69 49.85 -18.15
C ASP A 464 -19.46 51.00 -17.52
N ILE A 465 -20.07 50.78 -16.31
CA ILE A 465 -20.73 51.82 -15.54
C ILE A 465 -19.75 52.86 -14.99
N LEU A 466 -18.53 52.43 -14.67
CA LEU A 466 -17.49 53.36 -14.20
C LEU A 466 -16.88 54.17 -15.34
N GLU A 467 -16.80 53.64 -16.56
CA GLU A 467 -16.35 54.42 -17.73
C GLU A 467 -17.40 55.44 -18.20
N GLU A 468 -18.72 55.15 -18.14
CA GLU A 468 -19.78 56.10 -18.49
C GLU A 468 -19.95 57.25 -17.45
N SER A 469 -19.43 57.07 -16.21
CA SER A 469 -19.54 58.12 -15.19
C SER A 469 -18.42 59.16 -15.22
N PHE A 470 -17.46 59.06 -16.14
CA PHE A 470 -16.34 59.99 -16.33
C PHE A 470 -16.40 60.83 -17.60
N PHE A 471 -17.55 60.89 -18.29
CA PHE A 471 -17.76 61.82 -19.40
C PHE A 471 -18.81 62.87 -19.14
#